data_313d5ed9732a2e7dc809a1339a5535d2
#
_entry.id   313d5ed9732a2e7dc809a1339a5535d2
#
_cell.length_a   1.000
_cell.length_b   1.000
_cell.length_c   1.000
_cell.angle_alpha   90.00
_cell.angle_beta   90.00
_cell.angle_gamma   90.00
#
_symmetry.space_group_name_H-M   'P 1'
#
loop_
_entity.id
_entity.type
_entity.pdbx_description
1 polymer ?
#
loop_
_entity_poly.entity_id
_entity_poly.type
_entity_poly.pdbx_seq_one_letter_code
_entity_poly.pdbx_strand_id
1 'polypeptide(L)'
;RGLLSAKQSLTEEMKRLLKDYQPQDDKTVGGIPVDSEYIIFVVDTSGSMYEGPWNLVIQKITETLSIYPKVKGIQVLNDEGEYMFSSYAGKWMPDSPAIRNNITSRLQFWNPYSDSSPVEGITEAIRTYYERDKQISIYVFGDDFPRGSVEAVCRYVARINKADRFGNRLVRIHGIGFPTQTGSANGAKFAHLMRKLSEQNGGTFVALPHL
;
A
#
# COMPACT_ATOMS: atom_id res chain seq x y z
N ARG A 1 29.95 43.13 9.15
CA ARG A 1 28.59 43.69 9.00
C ARG A 1 27.79 42.96 7.87
N GLY A 2 28.41 42.51 6.77
CA GLY A 2 27.73 41.86 5.65
C GLY A 2 27.09 40.52 5.98
N LEU A 3 27.71 39.68 6.81
CA LEU A 3 27.18 38.35 7.19
C LEU A 3 25.91 38.42 8.07
N LEU A 4 25.82 39.42 8.95
CA LEU A 4 24.65 39.67 9.78
C LEU A 4 23.46 40.14 8.94
N SER A 5 23.71 41.02 7.98
CA SER A 5 22.69 41.51 7.04
C SER A 5 22.15 40.38 6.11
N ALA A 6 23.04 39.53 5.60
CA ALA A 6 22.65 38.38 4.77
C ALA A 6 21.83 37.34 5.57
N LYS A 7 22.20 37.09 6.84
CA LYS A 7 21.47 36.20 7.73
C LYS A 7 20.07 36.73 8.09
N GLN A 8 19.95 38.04 8.29
CA GLN A 8 18.67 38.71 8.55
C GLN A 8 17.76 38.68 7.32
N SER A 9 18.30 38.98 6.12
CA SER A 9 17.58 38.91 4.87
C SER A 9 17.07 37.49 4.59
N LEU A 10 17.89 36.45 4.79
CA LEU A 10 17.49 35.05 4.63
C LEU A 10 16.38 34.65 5.61
N THR A 11 16.45 35.17 6.85
CA THR A 11 15.42 34.89 7.87
C THR A 11 14.06 35.54 7.54
N GLU A 12 14.09 36.75 7.00
CA GLU A 12 12.84 37.43 6.58
C GLU A 12 12.25 36.80 5.34
N GLU A 13 13.05 36.35 4.37
CA GLU A 13 12.60 35.62 3.21
C GLU A 13 12.00 34.24 3.61
N MET A 14 12.64 33.52 4.53
CA MET A 14 12.07 32.28 5.08
C MET A 14 10.76 32.51 5.81
N LYS A 15 10.62 33.58 6.59
CA LYS A 15 9.36 33.97 7.25
C LYS A 15 8.28 34.31 6.24
N ARG A 16 8.63 34.99 5.14
CA ARG A 16 7.72 35.30 4.05
C ARG A 16 7.24 34.05 3.34
N LEU A 17 8.15 33.14 2.96
CA LEU A 17 7.81 31.85 2.35
C LEU A 17 6.97 30.96 3.27
N LEU A 18 7.24 30.98 4.58
CA LEU A 18 6.43 30.25 5.57
C LEU A 18 5.05 30.88 5.79
N LYS A 19 4.88 32.18 5.55
CA LYS A 19 3.61 32.87 5.67
C LYS A 19 2.68 32.58 4.49
N ASP A 20 3.26 32.38 3.30
CA ASP A 20 2.54 31.98 2.08
C ASP A 20 2.44 30.45 1.93
N TYR A 21 3.18 29.69 2.75
CA TYR A 21 3.10 28.25 2.85
C TYR A 21 1.86 27.87 3.64
N GLN A 22 0.77 27.66 2.93
CA GLN A 22 -0.33 26.83 3.46
C GLN A 22 0.18 25.38 3.43
N PRO A 23 0.30 24.69 4.57
CA PRO A 23 0.54 23.26 4.54
C PRO A 23 -0.61 22.68 3.73
N GLN A 24 -0.36 22.20 2.51
CA GLN A 24 -1.25 21.25 1.90
C GLN A 24 -1.31 20.11 2.92
N ASP A 25 -2.50 19.78 3.40
CA ASP A 25 -2.72 18.55 4.14
C ASP A 25 -2.08 17.44 3.33
N ASP A 26 -0.89 17.01 3.76
CA ASP A 26 -0.14 15.97 3.07
C ASP A 26 -0.89 14.65 3.30
N LYS A 27 -1.88 14.41 2.45
CA LYS A 27 -2.70 13.19 2.44
C LYS A 27 -1.88 12.02 1.90
N THR A 28 -0.65 11.89 2.37
CA THR A 28 0.22 10.77 2.00
C THR A 28 0.71 10.03 3.23
N VAL A 29 0.88 8.71 3.09
CA VAL A 29 1.54 7.84 4.06
C VAL A 29 2.82 7.33 3.43
N GLY A 30 3.98 7.81 3.88
CA GLY A 30 5.27 7.45 3.28
C GLY A 30 5.34 7.79 1.77
N GLY A 31 4.68 8.90 1.35
CA GLY A 31 4.60 9.30 -0.06
C GLY A 31 3.47 8.61 -0.87
N ILE A 32 2.63 7.81 -0.24
CA ILE A 32 1.48 7.15 -0.88
C ILE A 32 0.21 7.97 -0.64
N PRO A 33 -0.52 8.41 -1.68
CA PRO A 33 -1.77 9.15 -1.53
C PRO A 33 -2.84 8.35 -0.78
N VAL A 34 -3.56 9.00 0.15
CA VAL A 34 -4.66 8.43 0.94
C VAL A 34 -5.98 9.11 0.59
N ASP A 35 -6.39 9.03 -0.66
CA ASP A 35 -7.55 9.71 -1.22
C ASP A 35 -8.65 8.78 -1.77
N SER A 36 -8.52 7.46 -1.57
CA SER A 36 -9.48 6.48 -2.04
C SER A 36 -10.68 6.30 -1.10
N GLU A 37 -11.82 5.97 -1.69
CA GLU A 37 -13.05 5.70 -0.94
C GLU A 37 -13.10 4.29 -0.35
N TYR A 38 -12.39 3.35 -0.97
CA TYR A 38 -12.29 1.95 -0.57
C TYR A 38 -10.84 1.53 -0.52
N ILE A 39 -10.46 0.78 0.49
CA ILE A 39 -9.08 0.32 0.68
C ILE A 39 -9.02 -1.19 0.90
N ILE A 40 -8.05 -1.82 0.27
CA ILE A 40 -7.77 -3.25 0.41
C ILE A 40 -6.31 -3.42 0.80
N PHE A 41 -6.04 -4.16 1.86
CA PHE A 41 -4.71 -4.60 2.21
C PHE A 41 -4.50 -6.03 1.71
N VAL A 42 -3.44 -6.24 0.95
CA VAL A 42 -2.93 -7.56 0.54
C VAL A 42 -1.61 -7.76 1.25
N VAL A 43 -1.55 -8.70 2.15
CA VAL A 43 -0.43 -8.88 3.09
C VAL A 43 0.23 -10.22 2.85
N ASP A 44 1.51 -10.20 2.54
CA ASP A 44 2.34 -11.39 2.48
C ASP A 44 2.45 -12.00 3.89
N THR A 45 2.00 -13.24 4.02
CA THR A 45 1.97 -14.00 5.27
C THR A 45 2.96 -15.17 5.26
N SER A 46 4.00 -15.08 4.46
CA SER A 46 5.08 -16.06 4.39
C SER A 46 5.98 -16.05 5.62
N GLY A 47 6.79 -17.09 5.77
CA GLY A 47 7.71 -17.25 6.89
C GLY A 47 8.70 -16.11 7.03
N SER A 48 9.25 -15.57 5.93
CA SER A 48 10.20 -14.45 5.93
C SER A 48 9.60 -13.17 6.55
N MET A 49 8.31 -12.95 6.33
CA MET A 49 7.60 -11.80 6.90
C MET A 49 7.41 -11.93 8.41
N TYR A 50 7.10 -13.14 8.92
CA TYR A 50 6.95 -13.38 10.36
C TYR A 50 8.27 -13.39 11.13
N GLU A 51 9.31 -13.96 10.55
CA GLU A 51 10.64 -14.04 11.18
C GLU A 51 11.36 -12.69 11.23
N GLY A 52 10.91 -11.73 10.46
CA GLY A 52 11.54 -10.42 10.33
C GLY A 52 10.56 -9.24 10.51
N PRO A 53 10.00 -8.69 9.42
CA PRO A 53 9.36 -7.38 9.46
C PRO A 53 7.91 -7.36 9.99
N TRP A 54 7.35 -8.45 10.55
CA TRP A 54 5.92 -8.51 10.88
C TRP A 54 5.42 -7.36 11.76
N ASN A 55 6.19 -6.97 12.78
CA ASN A 55 5.84 -5.83 13.62
C ASN A 55 5.77 -4.52 12.82
N LEU A 56 6.66 -4.37 11.83
CA LEU A 56 6.65 -3.22 10.95
C LEU A 56 5.45 -3.25 9.99
N VAL A 57 5.01 -4.43 9.53
CA VAL A 57 3.77 -4.59 8.75
C VAL A 57 2.57 -4.12 9.56
N ILE A 58 2.43 -4.59 10.80
CA ILE A 58 1.35 -4.18 11.72
C ILE A 58 1.37 -2.66 11.91
N GLN A 59 2.56 -2.10 12.15
CA GLN A 59 2.73 -0.65 12.31
C GLN A 59 2.28 0.09 11.05
N LYS A 60 2.71 -0.32 9.85
CA LYS A 60 2.39 0.37 8.59
C LYS A 60 0.91 0.27 8.23
N ILE A 61 0.26 -0.86 8.47
CA ILE A 61 -1.19 -0.98 8.29
C ILE A 61 -1.93 -0.08 9.29
N THR A 62 -1.50 -0.05 10.55
CA THR A 62 -2.09 0.79 11.59
C THR A 62 -1.93 2.28 11.28
N GLU A 63 -0.74 2.70 10.85
CA GLU A 63 -0.48 4.07 10.39
C GLU A 63 -1.39 4.43 9.20
N THR A 64 -1.49 3.56 8.20
CA THR A 64 -2.36 3.77 7.04
C THR A 64 -3.81 3.95 7.47
N LEU A 65 -4.33 3.05 8.32
CA LEU A 65 -5.69 3.15 8.84
C LEU A 65 -5.92 4.41 9.68
N SER A 66 -4.92 4.90 10.41
CA SER A 66 -5.04 6.10 11.26
C SER A 66 -5.08 7.40 10.45
N ILE A 67 -4.37 7.45 9.32
CA ILE A 67 -4.28 8.66 8.48
C ILE A 67 -5.46 8.73 7.51
N TYR A 68 -5.98 7.59 7.06
CA TYR A 68 -7.16 7.60 6.22
C TYR A 68 -8.35 8.23 6.95
N PRO A 69 -9.00 9.23 6.34
CA PRO A 69 -10.31 9.67 6.82
C PRO A 69 -11.27 8.48 6.76
N LYS A 70 -12.51 8.69 7.19
CA LYS A 70 -13.52 7.64 7.07
C LYS A 70 -13.68 7.22 5.61
N VAL A 71 -13.44 5.93 5.34
CA VAL A 71 -13.66 5.32 4.02
C VAL A 71 -15.02 4.62 3.95
N LYS A 72 -15.45 4.23 2.76
CA LYS A 72 -16.74 3.52 2.57
C LYS A 72 -16.60 2.02 2.87
N GLY A 73 -15.42 1.45 2.64
CA GLY A 73 -15.17 0.04 2.90
C GLY A 73 -13.69 -0.30 3.01
N ILE A 74 -13.42 -1.29 3.84
CA ILE A 74 -12.08 -1.84 4.08
C ILE A 74 -12.12 -3.33 3.77
N GLN A 75 -11.00 -3.88 3.29
CA GLN A 75 -10.81 -5.33 3.20
C GLN A 75 -9.36 -5.69 3.48
N VAL A 76 -9.13 -6.90 3.98
CA VAL A 76 -7.80 -7.46 4.24
C VAL A 76 -7.76 -8.89 3.74
N LEU A 77 -6.82 -9.16 2.84
CA LEU A 77 -6.51 -10.48 2.30
C LEU A 77 -5.04 -10.80 2.53
N ASN A 78 -4.69 -12.08 2.55
CA ASN A 78 -3.30 -12.45 2.39
C ASN A 78 -2.89 -12.43 0.91
N ASP A 79 -1.63 -12.70 0.64
CA ASP A 79 -1.06 -12.76 -0.70
C ASP A 79 -1.65 -13.89 -1.57
N GLU A 80 -2.18 -14.97 -0.97
CA GLU A 80 -2.90 -16.05 -1.67
C GLU A 80 -4.39 -15.74 -1.91
N GLY A 81 -4.90 -14.61 -1.43
CA GLY A 81 -6.29 -14.20 -1.60
C GLY A 81 -7.24 -14.70 -0.51
N GLU A 82 -6.73 -15.24 0.60
CA GLU A 82 -7.55 -15.61 1.73
C GLU A 82 -7.94 -14.38 2.57
N TYR A 83 -9.21 -14.34 2.96
CA TYR A 83 -9.75 -13.21 3.72
C TYR A 83 -9.42 -13.31 5.20
N MET A 84 -8.92 -12.23 5.80
CA MET A 84 -8.69 -12.16 7.26
C MET A 84 -9.96 -12.44 8.06
N PHE A 85 -11.11 -11.99 7.56
CA PHE A 85 -12.43 -12.22 8.15
C PHE A 85 -13.32 -12.94 7.14
N SER A 86 -13.45 -14.25 7.26
CA SER A 86 -14.24 -15.10 6.34
C SER A 86 -15.72 -14.68 6.24
N SER A 87 -16.29 -14.11 7.30
CA SER A 87 -17.66 -13.56 7.30
C SER A 87 -17.85 -12.36 6.35
N TYR A 88 -16.77 -11.71 5.98
CA TYR A 88 -16.74 -10.62 5.00
C TYR A 88 -16.11 -11.01 3.66
N ALA A 89 -15.95 -12.30 3.37
CA ALA A 89 -15.46 -12.74 2.08
C ALA A 89 -16.39 -12.24 0.96
N GLY A 90 -15.81 -11.57 -0.03
CA GLY A 90 -16.55 -10.94 -1.13
C GLY A 90 -17.41 -9.73 -0.76
N LYS A 91 -17.29 -9.20 0.45
CA LYS A 91 -18.06 -8.05 0.94
C LYS A 91 -17.15 -7.00 1.56
N TRP A 92 -17.54 -5.75 1.47
CA TRP A 92 -16.84 -4.69 2.17
C TRP A 92 -17.14 -4.70 3.68
N MET A 93 -16.10 -4.59 4.50
CA MET A 93 -16.26 -4.25 5.91
C MET A 93 -16.58 -2.76 6.02
N PRO A 94 -17.69 -2.36 6.67
CA PRO A 94 -18.01 -0.94 6.88
C PRO A 94 -16.96 -0.32 7.80
N ASP A 95 -16.44 0.85 7.43
CA ASP A 95 -15.44 1.52 8.24
C ASP A 95 -16.03 2.03 9.56
N SER A 96 -15.43 1.59 10.64
CA SER A 96 -15.73 2.04 12.01
C SER A 96 -14.51 1.84 12.90
N PRO A 97 -14.42 2.56 14.04
CA PRO A 97 -13.35 2.33 15.03
C PRO A 97 -13.26 0.87 15.47
N ALA A 98 -14.40 0.19 15.62
CA ALA A 98 -14.44 -1.22 16.00
C ALA A 98 -13.80 -2.13 14.91
N ILE A 99 -14.12 -1.91 13.64
CA ILE A 99 -13.52 -2.68 12.53
C ILE A 99 -12.03 -2.40 12.44
N ARG A 100 -11.59 -1.14 12.53
CA ARG A 100 -10.16 -0.78 12.51
C ARG A 100 -9.40 -1.44 13.66
N ASN A 101 -9.95 -1.40 14.88
CA ASN A 101 -9.36 -2.09 16.03
C ASN A 101 -9.34 -3.61 15.86
N ASN A 102 -10.39 -4.20 15.28
CA ASN A 102 -10.42 -5.64 15.01
C ASN A 102 -9.35 -6.05 13.99
N ILE A 103 -9.13 -5.26 12.94
CA ILE A 103 -8.05 -5.50 11.96
C ILE A 103 -6.69 -5.49 12.66
N THR A 104 -6.37 -4.42 13.39
CA THR A 104 -5.06 -4.29 14.06
C THR A 104 -4.84 -5.35 15.13
N SER A 105 -5.87 -5.70 15.89
CA SER A 105 -5.79 -6.79 16.88
C SER A 105 -5.62 -8.16 16.22
N ARG A 106 -6.34 -8.40 15.11
CA ARG A 106 -6.24 -9.69 14.40
C ARG A 106 -4.87 -9.88 13.76
N LEU A 107 -4.25 -8.83 13.21
CA LEU A 107 -2.91 -8.89 12.62
C LEU A 107 -1.86 -9.46 13.59
N GLN A 108 -1.99 -9.24 14.90
CA GLN A 108 -1.05 -9.75 15.89
C GLN A 108 -1.01 -11.28 15.95
N PHE A 109 -2.09 -11.95 15.55
CA PHE A 109 -2.26 -13.40 15.65
C PHE A 109 -2.64 -14.05 14.32
N TRP A 110 -2.69 -13.25 13.24
CA TRP A 110 -3.08 -13.76 11.93
C TRP A 110 -1.91 -14.43 11.24
N ASN A 111 -1.96 -15.73 11.14
CA ASN A 111 -0.90 -16.56 10.56
C ASN A 111 -1.49 -17.64 9.63
N PRO A 112 -1.96 -17.25 8.43
CA PRO A 112 -2.48 -18.21 7.45
C PRO A 112 -1.39 -18.94 6.66
N TYR A 113 -0.14 -18.66 6.83
CA TYR A 113 1.01 -19.22 6.14
C TYR A 113 0.87 -19.24 4.59
N SER A 114 1.77 -18.61 3.86
CA SER A 114 1.70 -18.48 2.40
C SER A 114 3.04 -18.74 1.70
N ASP A 115 2.97 -18.90 0.37
CA ASP A 115 4.12 -19.17 -0.51
C ASP A 115 4.77 -17.89 -1.10
N SER A 116 4.54 -16.72 -0.53
CA SER A 116 5.12 -15.43 -0.94
C SER A 116 4.81 -15.03 -2.40
N SER A 117 3.54 -15.00 -2.79
CA SER A 117 3.14 -14.52 -4.12
C SER A 117 2.01 -13.49 -4.02
N PRO A 118 2.27 -12.20 -4.24
CA PRO A 118 1.22 -11.18 -4.12
C PRO A 118 0.18 -11.24 -5.25
N VAL A 119 0.38 -12.09 -6.25
CA VAL A 119 -0.39 -12.10 -7.49
C VAL A 119 -1.82 -12.58 -7.27
N GLU A 120 -1.99 -13.61 -6.46
CA GLU A 120 -3.28 -14.21 -6.16
C GLU A 120 -4.13 -13.24 -5.35
N GLY A 121 -3.58 -12.64 -4.31
CA GLY A 121 -4.27 -11.63 -3.50
C GLY A 121 -4.66 -10.38 -4.29
N ILE A 122 -3.76 -9.84 -5.12
CA ILE A 122 -4.06 -8.72 -6.02
C ILE A 122 -5.17 -9.09 -6.99
N THR A 123 -5.10 -10.29 -7.56
CA THR A 123 -6.08 -10.78 -8.53
C THR A 123 -7.46 -10.95 -7.92
N GLU A 124 -7.53 -11.58 -6.74
CA GLU A 124 -8.76 -11.75 -5.99
C GLU A 124 -9.37 -10.39 -5.63
N ALA A 125 -8.56 -9.47 -5.12
CA ALA A 125 -9.01 -8.13 -4.80
C ALA A 125 -9.61 -7.39 -6.01
N ILE A 126 -8.95 -7.43 -7.17
CA ILE A 126 -9.46 -6.76 -8.37
C ILE A 126 -10.72 -7.46 -8.88
N ARG A 127 -10.72 -8.80 -9.02
CA ARG A 127 -11.85 -9.54 -9.59
C ARG A 127 -13.13 -9.40 -8.78
N THR A 128 -12.98 -9.38 -7.45
CA THR A 128 -14.12 -9.35 -6.54
C THR A 128 -14.65 -7.94 -6.33
N TYR A 129 -13.77 -6.93 -6.26
CA TYR A 129 -14.15 -5.58 -5.82
C TYR A 129 -14.15 -4.53 -6.91
N TYR A 130 -13.64 -4.84 -8.13
CA TYR A 130 -13.65 -3.89 -9.23
C TYR A 130 -15.07 -3.46 -9.60
N GLU A 131 -15.35 -2.18 -9.43
CA GLU A 131 -16.59 -1.52 -9.88
C GLU A 131 -16.26 -0.15 -10.46
N ARG A 132 -16.99 0.26 -11.53
CA ARG A 132 -16.65 1.48 -12.29
C ARG A 132 -16.88 2.79 -11.53
N ASP A 133 -17.70 2.77 -10.51
CA ASP A 133 -18.09 3.91 -9.68
C ASP A 133 -17.33 3.99 -8.36
N LYS A 134 -16.38 3.07 -8.13
CA LYS A 134 -15.60 3.02 -6.88
C LYS A 134 -14.13 3.40 -7.10
N GLN A 135 -13.64 4.31 -6.27
CA GLN A 135 -12.21 4.60 -6.15
C GLN A 135 -11.59 3.67 -5.12
N ILE A 136 -10.83 2.69 -5.62
CA ILE A 136 -10.24 1.62 -4.80
C ILE A 136 -8.72 1.75 -4.83
N SER A 137 -8.09 1.66 -3.66
CA SER A 137 -6.64 1.45 -3.55
C SER A 137 -6.34 0.10 -2.91
N ILE A 138 -5.47 -0.66 -3.55
CA ILE A 138 -4.87 -1.88 -3.01
C ILE A 138 -3.48 -1.52 -2.47
N TYR A 139 -3.20 -1.88 -1.23
CA TYR A 139 -1.90 -1.76 -0.57
C TYR A 139 -1.30 -3.16 -0.42
N VAL A 140 -0.23 -3.43 -1.14
CA VAL A 140 0.44 -4.73 -1.15
C VAL A 140 1.68 -4.65 -0.26
N PHE A 141 1.71 -5.48 0.77
CA PHE A 141 2.80 -5.60 1.73
C PHE A 141 3.52 -6.92 1.51
N GLY A 142 4.82 -6.88 1.24
CA GLY A 142 5.60 -8.10 1.02
C GLY A 142 7.08 -7.85 0.81
N ASP A 143 7.83 -8.93 0.70
CA ASP A 143 9.28 -8.90 0.55
C ASP A 143 9.80 -9.77 -0.60
N ASP A 144 8.98 -10.69 -1.13
CA ASP A 144 9.46 -11.70 -2.07
C ASP A 144 8.47 -12.00 -3.21
N PHE A 145 9.02 -12.43 -4.37
CA PHE A 145 8.26 -12.95 -5.52
C PHE A 145 9.05 -14.08 -6.17
N PRO A 146 8.98 -15.30 -5.64
CA PRO A 146 9.85 -16.40 -6.06
C PRO A 146 9.49 -16.95 -7.44
N ARG A 147 8.24 -16.94 -7.84
CA ARG A 147 7.75 -17.63 -9.05
C ARG A 147 7.03 -16.68 -10.00
N GLY A 148 7.04 -17.01 -11.29
CA GLY A 148 6.32 -16.28 -12.32
C GLY A 148 7.15 -15.20 -13.04
N SER A 149 6.59 -14.67 -14.12
CA SER A 149 7.17 -13.58 -14.93
C SER A 149 6.48 -12.27 -14.57
N VAL A 150 7.29 -11.26 -14.26
CA VAL A 150 6.82 -9.90 -13.99
C VAL A 150 5.95 -9.38 -15.14
N GLU A 151 6.40 -9.60 -16.39
CA GLU A 151 5.67 -9.15 -17.58
C GLU A 151 4.34 -9.87 -17.75
N ALA A 152 4.26 -11.16 -17.43
CA ALA A 152 3.02 -11.93 -17.51
C ALA A 152 2.01 -11.43 -16.47
N VAL A 153 2.45 -11.17 -15.25
CA VAL A 153 1.62 -10.60 -14.18
C VAL A 153 1.11 -9.22 -14.57
N CYS A 154 1.99 -8.32 -15.03
CA CYS A 154 1.60 -6.99 -15.45
C CYS A 154 0.55 -7.02 -16.59
N ARG A 155 0.76 -7.85 -17.60
CA ARG A 155 -0.25 -8.03 -18.69
C ARG A 155 -1.57 -8.57 -18.18
N TYR A 156 -1.54 -9.50 -17.23
CA TYR A 156 -2.74 -10.07 -16.66
C TYR A 156 -3.51 -9.04 -15.84
N VAL A 157 -2.84 -8.32 -14.94
CA VAL A 157 -3.45 -7.25 -14.13
C VAL A 157 -4.01 -6.15 -15.03
N ALA A 158 -3.29 -5.74 -16.09
CA ALA A 158 -3.78 -4.74 -17.04
C ALA A 158 -5.08 -5.16 -17.77
N ARG A 159 -5.31 -6.46 -17.93
CA ARG A 159 -6.51 -7.01 -18.56
C ARG A 159 -7.71 -7.00 -17.63
N ILE A 160 -7.52 -7.26 -16.33
CA ILE A 160 -8.61 -7.30 -15.34
C ILE A 160 -8.88 -5.93 -14.69
N ASN A 161 -7.87 -5.11 -14.48
CA ASN A 161 -7.98 -3.73 -14.02
C ASN A 161 -8.10 -2.78 -15.23
N LYS A 162 -9.30 -2.65 -15.77
CA LYS A 162 -9.53 -1.88 -16.98
C LYS A 162 -9.33 -0.38 -16.72
N ALA A 163 -8.82 0.32 -17.73
CA ALA A 163 -8.75 1.77 -17.70
C ALA A 163 -10.11 2.39 -18.06
N ASP A 164 -10.34 3.59 -17.55
CA ASP A 164 -11.43 4.45 -17.99
C ASP A 164 -11.15 5.06 -19.38
N ARG A 165 -12.08 5.89 -19.88
CA ARG A 165 -11.94 6.58 -21.17
C ARG A 165 -10.73 7.55 -21.25
N PHE A 166 -10.15 7.93 -20.11
CA PHE A 166 -9.00 8.81 -20.00
C PHE A 166 -7.68 8.06 -19.80
N GLY A 167 -7.73 6.74 -19.72
CA GLY A 167 -6.56 5.89 -19.49
C GLY A 167 -6.24 5.64 -18.01
N ASN A 168 -7.02 6.18 -17.07
CA ASN A 168 -6.79 5.94 -15.63
C ASN A 168 -7.30 4.59 -15.22
N ARG A 169 -6.54 3.86 -14.41
CA ARG A 169 -6.98 2.61 -13.79
C ARG A 169 -7.92 2.90 -12.63
N LEU A 170 -9.01 2.14 -12.54
CA LEU A 170 -10.02 2.33 -11.49
C LEU A 170 -9.57 1.77 -10.14
N VAL A 171 -8.72 0.76 -10.15
CA VAL A 171 -8.09 0.22 -8.93
C VAL A 171 -6.63 0.63 -8.94
N ARG A 172 -6.20 1.44 -7.99
CA ARG A 172 -4.80 1.78 -7.78
C ARG A 172 -4.10 0.65 -7.05
N ILE A 173 -2.83 0.44 -7.36
CA ILE A 173 -2.02 -0.59 -6.70
C ILE A 173 -0.77 0.08 -6.13
N HIS A 174 -0.67 0.11 -4.80
CA HIS A 174 0.49 0.58 -4.07
C HIS A 174 1.28 -0.61 -3.53
N GLY A 175 2.60 -0.52 -3.54
CA GLY A 175 3.47 -1.54 -2.98
C GLY A 175 4.28 -1.00 -1.81
N ILE A 176 4.36 -1.76 -0.73
CA ILE A 176 5.25 -1.53 0.40
C ILE A 176 6.18 -2.74 0.50
N GLY A 177 7.43 -2.54 0.08
CA GLY A 177 8.46 -3.57 0.11
C GLY A 177 9.24 -3.56 1.42
N PHE A 178 9.35 -4.73 2.04
CA PHE A 178 10.12 -4.92 3.26
C PHE A 178 11.52 -5.45 2.94
N PRO A 179 12.52 -5.12 3.76
CA PRO A 179 13.86 -5.65 3.55
C PRO A 179 13.88 -7.15 3.82
N THR A 180 14.40 -7.91 2.87
CA THR A 180 14.70 -9.33 3.06
C THR A 180 15.98 -9.48 3.87
N GLN A 181 16.03 -10.43 4.82
CA GLN A 181 17.24 -10.67 5.64
C GLN A 181 18.45 -11.14 4.80
N THR A 182 18.22 -11.60 3.58
CA THR A 182 19.24 -12.29 2.77
C THR A 182 19.61 -11.62 1.46
N GLY A 183 19.10 -10.43 1.10
CA GLY A 183 19.36 -9.78 -0.17
C GLY A 183 19.04 -10.66 -1.38
N SER A 184 17.94 -11.41 -1.30
CA SER A 184 17.60 -12.44 -2.28
C SER A 184 17.28 -11.84 -3.65
N ALA A 185 17.59 -12.59 -4.73
CA ALA A 185 17.19 -12.25 -6.09
C ALA A 185 15.66 -12.09 -6.21
N ASN A 186 14.90 -12.77 -5.38
CA ASN A 186 13.46 -12.72 -5.32
C ASN A 186 12.94 -11.39 -4.73
N GLY A 187 13.60 -10.81 -3.73
CA GLY A 187 13.27 -9.49 -3.22
C GLY A 187 13.47 -8.40 -4.26
N ALA A 188 14.55 -8.47 -5.06
CA ALA A 188 14.73 -7.57 -6.19
C ALA A 188 13.62 -7.75 -7.24
N LYS A 189 13.18 -8.99 -7.47
CA LYS A 189 12.10 -9.33 -8.39
C LYS A 189 10.74 -8.83 -7.88
N PHE A 190 10.47 -8.92 -6.57
CA PHE A 190 9.31 -8.33 -5.93
C PHE A 190 9.29 -6.81 -6.12
N ALA A 191 10.39 -6.15 -5.80
CA ALA A 191 10.51 -4.70 -5.97
C ALA A 191 10.29 -4.28 -7.43
N HIS A 192 10.82 -5.04 -8.40
CA HIS A 192 10.60 -4.81 -9.81
C HIS A 192 9.13 -5.00 -10.22
N LEU A 193 8.49 -6.08 -9.76
CA LEU A 193 7.06 -6.33 -9.98
C LEU A 193 6.21 -5.19 -9.44
N MET A 194 6.41 -4.85 -8.16
CA MET A 194 5.58 -3.84 -7.50
C MET A 194 5.79 -2.44 -8.06
N ARG A 195 7.03 -2.09 -8.45
CA ARG A 195 7.29 -0.82 -9.13
C ARG A 195 6.51 -0.72 -10.46
N LYS A 196 6.57 -1.78 -11.30
CA LYS A 196 5.81 -1.82 -12.55
C LYS A 196 4.30 -1.80 -12.34
N LEU A 197 3.78 -2.61 -11.40
CA LEU A 197 2.36 -2.65 -11.11
C LEU A 197 1.86 -1.30 -10.59
N SER A 198 2.59 -0.68 -9.68
CA SER A 198 2.23 0.64 -9.14
C SER A 198 2.21 1.70 -10.24
N GLU A 199 3.26 1.78 -11.05
CA GLU A 199 3.34 2.73 -12.16
C GLU A 199 2.19 2.55 -13.17
N GLN A 200 1.91 1.31 -13.57
CA GLN A 200 0.87 1.01 -14.55
C GLN A 200 -0.57 1.18 -14.02
N ASN A 201 -0.75 1.21 -12.71
CA ASN A 201 -2.06 1.28 -12.07
C ASN A 201 -2.22 2.52 -11.18
N GLY A 202 -1.47 3.60 -11.45
CA GLY A 202 -1.65 4.89 -10.80
C GLY A 202 -1.32 4.92 -9.31
N GLY A 203 -0.52 3.97 -8.83
CA GLY A 203 -0.08 3.88 -7.45
C GLY A 203 1.39 4.24 -7.26
N THR A 204 1.93 3.91 -6.10
CA THR A 204 3.31 4.20 -5.68
C THR A 204 3.95 2.96 -5.06
N PHE A 205 5.23 2.74 -5.32
CA PHE A 205 6.01 1.72 -4.65
C PHE A 205 7.01 2.37 -3.67
N VAL A 206 6.99 1.92 -2.44
CA VAL A 206 7.93 2.34 -1.38
C VAL A 206 8.68 1.11 -0.89
N ALA A 207 10.01 1.13 -1.01
CA ALA A 207 10.88 0.15 -0.37
C ALA A 207 11.31 0.71 0.99
N LEU A 208 11.04 -0.05 2.06
CA LEU A 208 11.47 0.36 3.40
C LEU A 208 12.97 0.04 3.56
N PRO A 209 13.72 0.90 4.27
CA PRO A 209 15.13 0.64 4.55
C PRO A 209 15.26 -0.56 5.50
N HIS A 210 16.45 -1.17 5.51
CA HIS A 210 16.78 -2.18 6.52
C HIS A 210 16.55 -1.64 7.92
N LEU A 211 16.00 -2.51 8.78
CA LEU A 211 15.80 -2.27 10.22
C LEU A 211 17.12 -2.10 10.95
#